data_81d07525dbef9f0388a35e4e7e117b5a
#
_entry.id   81d07525dbef9f0388a35e4e7e117b5a
#
_cell.length_a   1.000
_cell.length_b   1.000
_cell.length_c   1.000
_cell.angle_alpha   90.00
_cell.angle_beta   90.00
_cell.angle_gamma   90.00
#
_symmetry.space_group_name_H-M   'P 1'
#
loop_
_entity.id
_entity.type
_entity.pdbx_description
1 polymer ?
#
loop_
_entity_poly.entity_id
_entity_poly.type
_entity_poly.pdbx_seq_one_letter_code
_entity_poly.pdbx_strand_id
1 'polypeptide(L)'
;LGKNGILLPHMMSEIEYIIASLHRVPLQGASSEEYWEAYKGIISDNARRGGFQILGHVEGYLPILPFLDRDPGFDKKREIERQIIEEYFTLDWYSRLAKDLEVNDIALEIHEPSKTPRLEVLDIMKRSGVAFSYGTDSHMPKQVSKRSYLKRVIRELDLKESDFLDIETIRSKT
;
A
#
# COMPACT_ATOMS: atom_id res chain seq x y z
N LEU A 1 4.83 4.29 8.52
CA LEU A 1 3.99 4.39 9.72
C LEU A 1 4.84 3.92 10.90
N GLY A 2 5.24 4.85 11.77
CA GLY A 2 5.83 4.51 13.07
C GLY A 2 4.76 3.97 14.02
N LYS A 3 5.19 3.35 15.11
CA LYS A 3 4.30 2.79 16.15
C LYS A 3 3.23 3.79 16.66
N ASN A 4 3.41 5.09 16.37
CA ASN A 4 2.56 6.20 16.81
C ASN A 4 2.06 7.10 15.66
N GLY A 5 2.27 6.72 14.37
CA GLY A 5 1.76 7.48 13.22
C GLY A 5 2.09 8.99 13.32
N ILE A 6 3.37 9.36 13.42
CA ILE A 6 3.72 10.75 13.75
C ILE A 6 3.64 11.60 12.48
N LEU A 7 2.49 12.22 12.29
CA LEU A 7 2.40 13.52 11.63
C LEU A 7 2.41 14.58 12.71
N LEU A 8 3.25 15.59 12.51
CA LEU A 8 3.30 16.72 13.44
C LEU A 8 2.00 17.52 13.32
N PRO A 9 1.16 17.61 14.36
CA PRO A 9 -0.20 18.18 14.25
C PRO A 9 -0.25 19.59 13.67
N HIS A 10 0.79 20.39 13.88
CA HIS A 10 0.88 21.77 13.39
C HIS A 10 1.13 21.89 11.87
N MET A 11 1.51 20.82 11.19
CA MET A 11 1.71 20.79 9.73
C MET A 11 0.50 20.27 8.97
N MET A 12 -0.49 19.70 9.66
CA MET A 12 -1.61 19.03 8.99
C MET A 12 -2.54 19.99 8.22
N SER A 13 -2.62 21.26 8.64
CA SER A 13 -3.44 22.29 7.94
C SER A 13 -2.84 22.72 6.59
N GLU A 14 -1.58 22.38 6.32
CA GLU A 14 -0.87 22.75 5.08
C GLU A 14 -0.74 21.56 4.11
N ILE A 15 -1.21 20.36 4.52
CA ILE A 15 -1.07 19.13 3.76
C ILE A 15 -2.41 18.78 3.12
N GLU A 16 -2.45 18.69 1.79
CA GLU A 16 -3.66 18.34 1.05
C GLU A 16 -4.03 16.87 1.20
N TYR A 17 -3.05 15.95 1.20
CA TYR A 17 -3.25 14.50 1.41
C TYR A 17 -2.00 13.83 1.94
N ILE A 18 -2.19 12.68 2.58
CA ILE A 18 -1.15 11.89 3.21
C ILE A 18 -1.12 10.50 2.59
N ILE A 19 0.07 10.08 2.15
CA ILE A 19 0.34 8.70 1.76
C ILE A 19 1.05 8.02 2.92
N ALA A 20 0.45 6.94 3.43
CA ALA A 20 1.02 6.15 4.50
C ALA A 20 1.62 4.85 3.97
N SER A 21 2.92 4.62 4.20
CA SER A 21 3.62 3.40 3.82
C SER A 21 4.40 2.81 4.99
N LEU A 22 4.43 1.48 5.11
CA LEU A 22 5.14 0.80 6.19
C LEU A 22 6.49 0.25 5.69
N HIS A 23 7.57 0.93 6.06
CA HIS A 23 8.94 0.57 5.66
C HIS A 23 9.72 -0.22 6.74
N ARG A 24 9.17 -0.35 7.94
CA ARG A 24 9.84 -1.03 9.04
C ARG A 24 8.84 -1.52 10.08
N VAL A 25 9.01 -2.76 10.50
CA VAL A 25 8.35 -3.31 11.70
C VAL A 25 9.32 -3.20 12.87
N PRO A 26 8.93 -2.59 14.01
CA PRO A 26 9.80 -2.42 15.17
C PRO A 26 9.89 -3.73 16.00
N LEU A 27 10.26 -4.81 15.33
CA LEU A 27 10.39 -6.13 15.93
C LEU A 27 11.78 -6.69 15.61
N GLN A 28 12.52 -7.11 16.64
CA GLN A 28 13.85 -7.71 16.49
C GLN A 28 13.83 -9.14 16.99
N GLY A 29 14.52 -10.05 16.29
CA GLY A 29 14.67 -11.45 16.69
C GLY A 29 13.38 -12.28 16.57
N ALA A 30 12.35 -11.75 15.91
CA ALA A 30 11.12 -12.49 15.65
C ALA A 30 11.29 -13.50 14.52
N SER A 31 10.50 -14.56 14.53
CA SER A 31 10.34 -15.43 13.38
C SER A 31 9.71 -14.68 12.19
N SER A 32 9.83 -15.23 10.99
CA SER A 32 9.18 -14.64 9.80
C SER A 32 7.68 -14.50 9.99
N GLU A 33 7.03 -15.52 10.53
CA GLU A 33 5.59 -15.51 10.79
C GLU A 33 5.18 -14.37 11.74
N GLU A 34 5.84 -14.26 12.90
CA GLU A 34 5.58 -13.17 13.87
C GLU A 34 5.80 -11.79 13.27
N TYR A 35 6.83 -11.65 12.42
CA TYR A 35 7.14 -10.39 11.77
C TYR A 35 6.06 -9.97 10.78
N TRP A 36 5.60 -10.89 9.91
CA TRP A 36 4.58 -10.58 8.91
C TRP A 36 3.19 -10.43 9.52
N GLU A 37 2.88 -11.14 10.60
CA GLU A 37 1.67 -10.89 11.39
C GLU A 37 1.69 -9.49 12.02
N ALA A 38 2.83 -9.07 12.59
CA ALA A 38 3.00 -7.72 13.12
C ALA A 38 2.91 -6.65 12.02
N TYR A 39 3.49 -6.90 10.82
CA TYR A 39 3.37 -6.02 9.66
C TYR A 39 1.89 -5.82 9.28
N LYS A 40 1.16 -6.90 9.08
CA LYS A 40 -0.27 -6.87 8.76
C LYS A 40 -1.10 -6.20 9.87
N GLY A 41 -0.77 -6.48 11.12
CA GLY A 41 -1.41 -5.87 12.29
C GLY A 41 -1.26 -4.34 12.31
N ILE A 42 -0.03 -3.83 12.07
CA ILE A 42 0.24 -2.38 12.01
C ILE A 42 -0.57 -1.73 10.89
N ILE A 43 -0.62 -2.32 9.70
CA ILE A 43 -1.40 -1.79 8.58
C ILE A 43 -2.88 -1.74 8.92
N SER A 44 -3.45 -2.85 9.42
CA SER A 44 -4.88 -2.93 9.78
C SER A 44 -5.25 -1.96 10.90
N ASP A 45 -4.40 -1.82 11.92
CA ASP A 45 -4.64 -0.88 13.03
C ASP A 45 -4.62 0.58 12.55
N ASN A 46 -3.72 0.94 11.64
CA ASN A 46 -3.68 2.29 11.08
C ASN A 46 -4.84 2.54 10.11
N ALA A 47 -5.22 1.55 9.29
CA ALA A 47 -6.41 1.65 8.43
C ALA A 47 -7.68 1.92 9.24
N ARG A 48 -7.87 1.21 10.38
CA ARG A 48 -9.01 1.43 11.28
C ARG A 48 -8.99 2.78 11.99
N ARG A 49 -7.81 3.33 12.28
CA ARG A 49 -7.68 4.65 12.91
C ARG A 49 -7.89 5.79 11.93
N GLY A 50 -7.66 5.56 10.64
CA GLY A 50 -7.68 6.61 9.64
C GLY A 50 -6.57 7.64 9.81
N GLY A 51 -6.82 8.88 9.34
CA GLY A 51 -5.90 10.00 9.45
C GLY A 51 -4.89 10.09 8.31
N PHE A 52 -5.10 9.33 7.24
CA PHE A 52 -4.38 9.43 5.97
C PHE A 52 -5.32 9.04 4.82
N GLN A 53 -5.02 9.45 3.60
CA GLN A 53 -5.89 9.26 2.44
C GLN A 53 -5.47 8.13 1.52
N ILE A 54 -4.21 7.74 1.54
CA ILE A 54 -3.68 6.72 0.63
C ILE A 54 -2.82 5.71 1.42
N LEU A 55 -3.15 4.42 1.31
CA LEU A 55 -2.28 3.33 1.75
C LEU A 55 -1.31 2.98 0.62
N GLY A 56 -0.03 3.33 0.79
CA GLY A 56 1.01 3.17 -0.21
C GLY A 56 1.60 1.75 -0.24
N HIS A 57 1.89 1.27 -1.43
CA HIS A 57 2.62 0.06 -1.84
C HIS A 57 2.59 -1.13 -0.84
N VAL A 58 1.39 -1.52 -0.40
CA VAL A 58 1.16 -2.54 0.65
C VAL A 58 1.83 -3.91 0.38
N GLU A 59 2.00 -4.30 -0.88
CA GLU A 59 2.71 -5.49 -1.35
C GLU A 59 4.06 -5.14 -2.02
N GLY A 60 4.43 -3.87 -2.08
CA GLY A 60 5.66 -3.41 -2.72
C GLY A 60 6.68 -2.93 -1.71
N TYR A 61 7.97 -3.15 -2.02
CA TYR A 61 9.08 -2.71 -1.16
C TYR A 61 8.93 -3.16 0.30
N LEU A 62 8.55 -4.43 0.48
CA LEU A 62 8.41 -5.01 1.80
C LEU A 62 9.71 -4.89 2.61
N PRO A 63 9.65 -4.68 3.93
CA PRO A 63 10.83 -4.52 4.78
C PRO A 63 11.54 -5.87 5.03
N ILE A 64 12.12 -6.45 3.97
CA ILE A 64 12.77 -7.78 3.97
C ILE A 64 14.22 -7.76 4.45
N LEU A 65 14.86 -6.59 4.54
CA LEU A 65 16.28 -6.50 4.90
C LEU A 65 16.67 -7.22 6.20
N PRO A 66 15.83 -7.26 7.27
CA PRO A 66 16.14 -8.01 8.47
C PRO A 66 16.37 -9.51 8.27
N PHE A 67 15.90 -10.07 7.15
CA PHE A 67 16.01 -11.51 6.81
C PHE A 67 17.10 -11.80 5.78
N LEU A 68 17.90 -10.81 5.43
CA LEU A 68 18.93 -10.93 4.40
C LEU A 68 20.32 -10.67 4.98
N ASP A 69 21.27 -11.56 4.72
CA ASP A 69 22.69 -11.37 5.08
C ASP A 69 23.35 -10.24 4.29
N ARG A 70 22.85 -9.98 3.08
CA ARG A 70 23.32 -8.92 2.18
C ARG A 70 22.21 -8.45 1.23
N ASP A 71 22.39 -7.29 0.64
CA ASP A 71 21.49 -6.79 -0.40
C ASP A 71 21.59 -7.65 -1.67
N PRO A 72 20.53 -8.37 -2.08
CA PRO A 72 20.57 -9.28 -3.23
C PRO A 72 20.32 -8.55 -4.57
N GLY A 73 20.12 -7.22 -4.55
CA GLY A 73 19.73 -6.44 -5.70
C GLY A 73 18.22 -6.45 -5.97
N PHE A 74 17.80 -5.55 -6.89
CA PHE A 74 16.39 -5.22 -7.10
C PHE A 74 15.53 -6.43 -7.50
N ASP A 75 15.93 -7.16 -8.57
CA ASP A 75 15.10 -8.26 -9.10
C ASP A 75 14.94 -9.41 -8.10
N LYS A 76 16.01 -9.74 -7.37
CA LYS A 76 15.94 -10.77 -6.34
C LYS A 76 15.10 -10.37 -5.15
N LYS A 77 15.12 -9.07 -4.75
CA LYS A 77 14.19 -8.55 -3.75
C LYS A 77 12.73 -8.74 -4.18
N ARG A 78 12.39 -8.44 -5.43
CA ARG A 78 11.03 -8.63 -5.97
C ARG A 78 10.60 -10.09 -5.98
N GLU A 79 11.52 -11.02 -6.22
CA GLU A 79 11.25 -12.45 -6.13
C GLU A 79 10.96 -12.89 -4.68
N ILE A 80 11.78 -12.46 -3.73
CA ILE A 80 11.59 -12.76 -2.30
C ILE A 80 10.27 -12.18 -1.80
N GLU A 81 9.96 -10.94 -2.16
CA GLU A 81 8.69 -10.31 -1.79
C GLU A 81 7.48 -11.09 -2.30
N ARG A 82 7.52 -11.59 -3.54
CA ARG A 82 6.42 -12.43 -4.06
C ARG A 82 6.22 -13.70 -3.25
N GLN A 83 7.31 -14.38 -2.86
CA GLN A 83 7.24 -15.58 -2.02
C GLN A 83 6.62 -15.25 -0.65
N ILE A 84 7.05 -14.15 -0.03
CA ILE A 84 6.49 -13.68 1.25
C ILE A 84 5.00 -13.36 1.11
N ILE A 85 4.60 -12.69 0.03
CA ILE A 85 3.20 -12.34 -0.22
C ILE A 85 2.35 -13.61 -0.40
N GLU A 86 2.84 -14.59 -1.15
CA GLU A 86 2.15 -15.87 -1.35
C GLU A 86 2.00 -16.66 -0.06
N GLU A 87 3.00 -16.62 0.82
CA GLU A 87 3.02 -17.38 2.07
C GLU A 87 2.22 -16.73 3.20
N TYR A 88 2.35 -15.40 3.38
CA TYR A 88 1.84 -14.72 4.58
C TYR A 88 0.64 -13.80 4.34
N PHE A 89 0.34 -13.39 3.08
CA PHE A 89 -0.68 -12.39 2.80
C PHE A 89 -1.92 -13.01 2.15
N THR A 90 -2.82 -13.51 2.99
CA THR A 90 -4.04 -14.21 2.56
C THR A 90 -5.08 -13.24 2.00
N LEU A 91 -5.91 -13.70 1.05
CA LEU A 91 -7.02 -12.91 0.51
C LEU A 91 -8.07 -12.57 1.57
N ASP A 92 -8.19 -13.40 2.61
CA ASP A 92 -9.07 -13.14 3.75
C ASP A 92 -8.60 -11.93 4.57
N TRP A 93 -7.28 -11.76 4.79
CA TRP A 93 -6.76 -10.56 5.40
C TRP A 93 -7.06 -9.31 4.57
N TYR A 94 -6.89 -9.37 3.23
CA TYR A 94 -7.24 -8.26 2.36
C TYR A 94 -8.73 -7.94 2.36
N SER A 95 -9.59 -8.95 2.46
CA SER A 95 -11.04 -8.73 2.55
C SER A 95 -11.44 -7.99 3.83
N ARG A 96 -10.72 -8.21 4.94
CA ARG A 96 -10.90 -7.44 6.18
C ARG A 96 -10.32 -6.03 6.05
N LEU A 97 -9.11 -5.91 5.51
CA LEU A 97 -8.46 -4.62 5.27
C LEU A 97 -9.30 -3.72 4.36
N ALA A 98 -9.91 -4.28 3.32
CA ALA A 98 -10.78 -3.54 2.41
C ALA A 98 -11.95 -2.85 3.13
N LYS A 99 -12.57 -3.50 4.11
CA LYS A 99 -13.61 -2.89 4.93
C LYS A 99 -13.08 -1.73 5.78
N ASP A 100 -11.89 -1.91 6.37
CA ASP A 100 -11.27 -0.85 7.18
C ASP A 100 -10.89 0.37 6.30
N LEU A 101 -10.44 0.14 5.07
CA LEU A 101 -10.10 1.19 4.12
C LEU A 101 -11.35 1.92 3.60
N GLU A 102 -12.38 1.19 3.22
CA GLU A 102 -13.65 1.75 2.71
C GLU A 102 -14.32 2.63 3.76
N VAL A 103 -14.49 2.14 4.99
CA VAL A 103 -15.13 2.88 6.09
C VAL A 103 -14.40 4.20 6.43
N ASN A 104 -13.08 4.26 6.20
CA ASN A 104 -12.28 5.44 6.51
C ASN A 104 -11.90 6.27 5.26
N ASP A 105 -12.53 6.01 4.11
CA ASP A 105 -12.27 6.70 2.84
C ASP A 105 -10.78 6.67 2.44
N ILE A 106 -10.08 5.55 2.70
CA ILE A 106 -8.66 5.39 2.39
C ILE A 106 -8.50 4.66 1.06
N ALA A 107 -7.85 5.30 0.10
CA ALA A 107 -7.54 4.70 -1.19
C ALA A 107 -6.34 3.73 -1.09
N LEU A 108 -6.35 2.69 -1.93
CA LEU A 108 -5.21 1.80 -2.08
C LEU A 108 -4.34 2.21 -3.28
N GLU A 109 -3.03 2.29 -3.08
CA GLU A 109 -2.10 2.61 -4.16
C GLU A 109 -1.88 1.44 -5.12
N ILE A 110 -2.09 1.71 -6.43
CA ILE A 110 -1.57 0.87 -7.53
C ILE A 110 -0.15 1.33 -7.81
N HIS A 111 0.82 0.52 -7.41
CA HIS A 111 2.23 0.89 -7.44
C HIS A 111 2.95 0.34 -8.68
N GLU A 112 3.36 1.23 -9.59
CA GLU A 112 3.93 0.85 -10.89
C GLU A 112 5.27 0.12 -10.79
N PRO A 113 6.26 0.55 -9.96
CA PRO A 113 7.57 -0.07 -9.95
C PRO A 113 7.58 -1.53 -9.49
N SER A 114 6.82 -1.84 -8.45
CA SER A 114 6.70 -3.22 -7.93
C SER A 114 5.65 -4.05 -8.64
N LYS A 115 4.75 -3.42 -9.43
CA LYS A 115 3.58 -4.04 -10.06
C LYS A 115 2.68 -4.72 -9.03
N THR A 116 2.36 -3.96 -7.98
CA THR A 116 1.51 -4.40 -6.85
C THR A 116 0.43 -3.37 -6.56
N PRO A 117 -0.60 -3.72 -5.81
CA PRO A 117 -0.97 -5.08 -5.37
C PRO A 117 -1.34 -5.99 -6.53
N ARG A 118 -1.26 -7.32 -6.33
CA ARG A 118 -1.68 -8.32 -7.32
C ARG A 118 -3.17 -8.18 -7.69
N LEU A 119 -3.56 -8.65 -8.87
CA LEU A 119 -4.90 -8.41 -9.43
C LEU A 119 -6.04 -8.93 -8.54
N GLU A 120 -5.84 -10.07 -7.87
CA GLU A 120 -6.84 -10.65 -6.97
C GLU A 120 -7.14 -9.74 -5.77
N VAL A 121 -6.12 -9.06 -5.25
CA VAL A 121 -6.27 -8.07 -4.17
C VAL A 121 -6.99 -6.83 -4.68
N LEU A 122 -6.61 -6.31 -5.85
CA LEU A 122 -7.27 -5.16 -6.45
C LEU A 122 -8.74 -5.43 -6.78
N ASP A 123 -9.10 -6.66 -7.18
CA ASP A 123 -10.47 -7.08 -7.41
C ASP A 123 -11.29 -7.10 -6.10
N ILE A 124 -10.70 -7.61 -5.01
CA ILE A 124 -11.33 -7.54 -3.67
C ILE A 124 -11.57 -6.07 -3.27
N MET A 125 -10.59 -5.20 -3.42
CA MET A 125 -10.70 -3.78 -3.07
C MET A 125 -11.79 -3.10 -3.88
N LYS A 126 -11.80 -3.30 -5.22
CA LYS A 126 -12.84 -2.76 -6.11
C LYS A 126 -14.24 -3.20 -5.67
N ARG A 127 -14.44 -4.50 -5.45
CA ARG A 127 -15.76 -5.03 -5.02
C ARG A 127 -16.18 -4.54 -3.65
N SER A 128 -15.25 -4.13 -2.82
CA SER A 128 -15.52 -3.55 -1.50
C SER A 128 -15.72 -2.03 -1.53
N GLY A 129 -15.63 -1.38 -2.69
CA GLY A 129 -15.82 0.07 -2.81
C GLY A 129 -14.59 0.91 -2.45
N VAL A 130 -13.42 0.29 -2.26
CA VAL A 130 -12.18 1.01 -1.97
C VAL A 130 -11.71 1.74 -3.24
N ALA A 131 -11.48 3.05 -3.12
CA ALA A 131 -10.91 3.85 -4.20
C ALA A 131 -9.43 3.51 -4.43
N PHE A 132 -8.94 3.81 -5.65
CA PHE A 132 -7.54 3.60 -6.00
C PHE A 132 -6.78 4.92 -6.14
N SER A 133 -5.52 4.88 -5.82
CA SER A 133 -4.53 5.88 -6.18
C SER A 133 -3.48 5.23 -7.09
N TYR A 134 -2.72 6.04 -7.82
CA TYR A 134 -1.63 5.55 -8.67
C TYR A 134 -0.32 6.20 -8.29
N GLY A 135 0.70 5.37 -8.02
CA GLY A 135 2.04 5.81 -7.68
C GLY A 135 3.12 5.25 -8.60
N THR A 136 4.05 6.11 -9.01
CA THR A 136 5.24 5.71 -9.77
C THR A 136 6.49 5.61 -8.91
N ASP A 137 6.45 6.13 -7.68
CA ASP A 137 7.62 6.23 -6.78
C ASP A 137 8.90 6.66 -7.54
N SER A 138 8.72 7.70 -8.39
CA SER A 138 9.71 8.07 -9.40
C SER A 138 10.84 8.88 -8.80
N HIS A 139 12.06 8.34 -8.87
CA HIS A 139 13.31 9.03 -8.49
C HIS A 139 14.03 9.65 -9.68
N MET A 140 13.54 9.43 -10.91
CA MET A 140 14.11 9.97 -12.16
C MET A 140 13.00 10.35 -13.15
N PRO A 141 13.15 11.41 -13.96
CA PRO A 141 12.12 11.88 -14.89
C PRO A 141 11.58 10.80 -15.83
N LYS A 142 12.44 9.89 -16.32
CA LYS A 142 12.06 8.79 -17.21
C LYS A 142 11.13 7.75 -16.58
N GLN A 143 10.96 7.76 -15.26
CA GLN A 143 10.09 6.82 -14.55
C GLN A 143 8.65 7.36 -14.44
N VAL A 144 8.46 8.67 -14.45
CA VAL A 144 7.15 9.34 -14.27
C VAL A 144 6.12 8.91 -15.33
N SER A 145 6.55 8.59 -16.54
CA SER A 145 5.66 8.21 -17.65
C SER A 145 5.31 6.72 -17.71
N LYS A 146 5.91 5.89 -16.87
CA LYS A 146 5.65 4.44 -16.87
C LYS A 146 4.25 4.18 -16.34
N ARG A 147 3.42 3.47 -17.12
CA ARG A 147 2.03 3.13 -16.79
C ARG A 147 1.66 1.73 -17.29
N SER A 148 2.62 0.83 -17.40
CA SER A 148 2.40 -0.49 -17.98
C SER A 148 1.51 -1.36 -17.07
N TYR A 149 1.77 -1.30 -15.78
CA TYR A 149 0.99 -2.03 -14.78
C TYR A 149 -0.40 -1.40 -14.61
N LEU A 150 -0.50 -0.09 -14.46
CA LEU A 150 -1.79 0.61 -14.39
C LEU A 150 -2.69 0.28 -15.58
N LYS A 151 -2.17 0.35 -16.82
CA LYS A 151 -2.93 0.01 -18.03
C LYS A 151 -3.44 -1.44 -18.01
N ARG A 152 -2.62 -2.36 -17.51
CA ARG A 152 -3.04 -3.75 -17.32
C ARG A 152 -4.18 -3.85 -16.31
N VAL A 153 -4.02 -3.24 -15.14
CA VAL A 153 -5.03 -3.26 -14.06
C VAL A 153 -6.37 -2.69 -14.57
N ILE A 154 -6.34 -1.51 -15.21
CA ILE A 154 -7.55 -0.88 -15.79
C ILE A 154 -8.27 -1.86 -16.72
N ARG A 155 -7.54 -2.50 -17.62
CA ARG A 155 -8.13 -3.44 -18.60
C ARG A 155 -8.68 -4.71 -17.95
N GLU A 156 -7.89 -5.34 -17.07
CA GLU A 156 -8.24 -6.64 -16.47
C GLU A 156 -9.41 -6.52 -15.48
N LEU A 157 -9.51 -5.40 -14.76
CA LEU A 157 -10.54 -5.16 -13.77
C LEU A 157 -11.63 -4.19 -14.23
N ASP A 158 -11.58 -3.71 -15.48
CA ASP A 158 -12.52 -2.72 -16.04
C ASP A 158 -12.68 -1.51 -15.09
N LEU A 159 -11.55 -0.92 -14.63
CA LEU A 159 -11.58 0.24 -13.77
C LEU A 159 -12.04 1.48 -14.55
N LYS A 160 -12.85 2.30 -13.90
CA LYS A 160 -13.35 3.59 -14.40
C LYS A 160 -12.68 4.75 -13.63
N GLU A 161 -12.84 5.95 -14.14
CA GLU A 161 -12.37 7.17 -13.46
C GLU A 161 -12.95 7.29 -12.04
N SER A 162 -14.21 6.90 -11.87
CA SER A 162 -14.89 6.87 -10.56
C SER A 162 -14.32 5.88 -9.55
N ASP A 163 -13.49 4.92 -9.98
CA ASP A 163 -12.79 3.99 -9.07
C ASP A 163 -11.52 4.61 -8.48
N PHE A 164 -11.14 5.80 -8.95
CA PHE A 164 -9.95 6.49 -8.46
C PHE A 164 -10.30 7.60 -7.48
N LEU A 165 -9.37 7.83 -6.55
CA LEU A 165 -9.48 8.89 -5.57
C LEU A 165 -9.55 10.26 -6.26
N ASP A 166 -10.62 11.00 -6.00
CA ASP A 166 -10.78 12.38 -6.46
C ASP A 166 -10.19 13.35 -5.44
N ILE A 167 -9.16 14.10 -5.86
CA ILE A 167 -8.47 15.07 -5.02
C ILE A 167 -9.40 16.22 -4.61
N GLU A 168 -10.34 16.62 -5.47
CA GLU A 168 -11.29 17.68 -5.14
C GLU A 168 -12.24 17.24 -4.01
N THR A 169 -12.62 15.97 -3.97
CA THR A 169 -13.40 15.39 -2.88
C THR A 169 -12.62 15.42 -1.56
N ILE A 170 -11.30 15.19 -1.58
CA ILE A 170 -10.45 15.31 -0.38
C ILE A 170 -10.46 16.75 0.14
N ARG A 171 -10.24 17.73 -0.75
CA ARG A 171 -10.19 19.16 -0.41
C ARG A 171 -11.50 19.68 0.20
N SER A 172 -12.63 19.10 -0.16
CA SER A 172 -13.93 19.51 0.38
C SER A 172 -14.21 18.97 1.80
N LYS A 173 -13.44 17.98 2.27
CA LYS A 173 -13.60 17.37 3.59
C LYS A 173 -12.59 17.91 4.65
N THR A 174 -11.61 18.72 4.22
CA THR A 174 -10.64 19.40 5.10
C THR A 174 -11.04 20.86 5.36
#